data_0b60e9e0aabcaed31142aed1e5adf9dd
#
_entry.id   0b60e9e0aabcaed31142aed1e5adf9dd
#
_cell.length_a   1.000
_cell.length_b   1.000
_cell.length_c   1.000
_cell.angle_alpha   90.00
_cell.angle_beta   90.00
_cell.angle_gamma   90.00
#
_symmetry.space_group_name_H-M   'P 1'
#
loop_
_entity.id
_entity.type
_entity.pdbx_description
1 polymer ?
#
loop_
_entity_poly.entity_id
_entity_poly.type
_entity_poly.pdbx_seq_one_letter_code
_entity_poly.pdbx_strand_id
1 'polypeptide(L)'
;MSISLDDLASNMNFTTGGKSKAGGVTFLPEPERRKRDYTIISADDHIVEPPHTFEGRLPAKLADRAPKVIEKEDGSETWVYDGMEIPNVGFNAVVGRPVSEYSFEPARFDEMRRGAWDINARVADMDLNGIYASVNFPSFLPGF
;
A
#
# COMPACT_ATOMS: atom_id res chain seq x y z
N MET A 1 8.72 29.23 9.84
CA MET A 1 7.95 28.39 10.77
C MET A 1 8.73 27.10 10.92
N SER A 2 9.29 26.82 12.09
CA SER A 2 9.92 25.52 12.36
C SER A 2 8.83 24.57 12.82
N ILE A 3 8.63 23.50 12.08
CA ILE A 3 7.78 22.37 12.51
C ILE A 3 8.55 21.65 13.60
N SER A 4 7.95 21.45 14.78
CA SER A 4 8.59 20.68 15.85
C SER A 4 8.62 19.19 15.50
N LEU A 5 9.58 18.47 16.08
CA LEU A 5 9.63 16.99 15.94
C LEU A 5 8.37 16.31 16.51
N ASP A 6 7.75 16.93 17.53
CA ASP A 6 6.51 16.43 18.13
C ASP A 6 5.31 16.65 17.20
N ASP A 7 5.28 17.75 16.44
CA ASP A 7 4.25 17.98 15.41
C ASP A 7 4.42 17.00 14.24
N LEU A 8 5.67 16.68 13.87
CA LEU A 8 5.95 15.64 12.88
C LEU A 8 5.53 14.26 13.39
N ALA A 9 5.87 13.90 14.62
CA ALA A 9 5.52 12.61 15.22
C ALA A 9 4.00 12.47 15.43
N SER A 10 3.29 13.53 15.78
CA SER A 10 1.82 13.52 15.91
C SER A 10 1.10 13.42 14.57
N ASN A 11 1.72 13.92 13.50
CA ASN A 11 1.22 13.78 12.14
C ASN A 11 1.67 12.48 11.45
N MET A 12 2.73 11.85 11.94
CA MET A 12 3.23 10.55 11.46
C MET A 12 2.71 9.43 12.37
N ASN A 13 1.43 9.11 12.22
CA ASN A 13 0.76 8.15 13.09
C ASN A 13 1.13 6.70 12.72
N PHE A 14 2.41 6.37 12.79
CA PHE A 14 2.92 5.03 12.46
C PHE A 14 2.38 3.92 13.37
N THR A 15 1.84 4.28 14.52
CA THR A 15 1.44 3.31 15.54
C THR A 15 -0.06 3.06 15.65
N THR A 16 -0.90 3.93 15.09
CA THR A 16 -2.36 3.81 15.25
C THR A 16 -3.13 3.53 13.96
N GLY A 17 -2.43 3.52 12.83
CA GLY A 17 -3.09 3.41 11.53
C GLY A 17 -3.91 4.65 11.17
N GLY A 18 -4.18 4.85 9.89
CA GLY A 18 -5.04 5.92 9.41
C GLY A 18 -6.50 5.64 9.64
N LYS A 19 -7.29 6.68 9.58
CA LYS A 19 -8.75 6.53 9.52
C LYS A 19 -9.15 6.45 8.05
N SER A 20 -10.01 5.48 7.75
CA SER A 20 -10.64 5.41 6.44
C SER A 20 -11.35 6.74 6.15
N LYS A 21 -11.22 7.24 4.92
CA LYS A 21 -11.86 8.47 4.51
C LYS A 21 -13.36 8.23 4.32
N ALA A 22 -14.16 8.86 5.14
CA ALA A 22 -15.61 8.90 4.94
C ALA A 22 -15.91 9.51 3.55
N GLY A 23 -16.48 8.74 2.65
CA GLY A 23 -16.76 9.17 1.26
C GLY A 23 -15.76 8.67 0.21
N GLY A 24 -14.76 7.87 0.64
CA GLY A 24 -13.78 7.28 -0.24
C GLY A 24 -12.67 8.23 -0.68
N VAL A 25 -11.88 7.76 -1.63
CA VAL A 25 -10.78 8.51 -2.24
C VAL A 25 -11.06 8.79 -3.71
N THR A 26 -10.47 9.84 -4.23
CA THR A 26 -10.56 10.21 -5.65
C THR A 26 -9.29 9.75 -6.36
N PHE A 27 -9.45 9.11 -7.52
CA PHE A 27 -8.32 8.87 -8.42
C PHE A 27 -8.39 9.82 -9.62
N LEU A 28 -7.24 10.32 -10.01
CA LEU A 28 -7.09 11.11 -11.23
C LEU A 28 -7.43 10.24 -12.46
N PRO A 29 -7.86 10.86 -13.58
CA PRO A 29 -8.05 10.13 -14.82
C PRO A 29 -6.79 9.37 -15.24
N GLU A 30 -6.97 8.19 -15.84
CA GLU A 30 -5.85 7.42 -16.35
C GLU A 30 -5.09 8.25 -17.41
N PRO A 31 -3.76 8.33 -17.30
CA PRO A 31 -2.95 9.00 -18.30
C PRO A 31 -2.88 8.17 -19.58
N GLU A 32 -2.57 8.82 -20.69
CA GLU A 32 -2.25 8.11 -21.93
C GLU A 32 -0.98 7.27 -21.75
N ARG A 33 -0.96 6.11 -22.41
CA ARG A 33 0.21 5.22 -22.39
C ARG A 33 1.41 5.91 -23.02
N ARG A 34 2.51 5.95 -22.31
CA ARG A 34 3.76 6.54 -22.79
C ARG A 34 4.41 5.62 -23.82
N LYS A 35 4.96 6.23 -24.89
CA LYS A 35 5.83 5.54 -25.82
C LYS A 35 7.13 5.16 -25.10
N ARG A 36 7.60 3.94 -25.34
CA ARG A 36 8.89 3.48 -24.84
C ARG A 36 9.97 3.87 -25.84
N ASP A 37 10.74 4.89 -25.52
CA ASP A 37 11.90 5.30 -26.32
C ASP A 37 13.20 4.63 -25.81
N TYR A 38 13.18 4.17 -24.55
CA TYR A 38 14.30 3.49 -23.89
C TYR A 38 13.80 2.26 -23.11
N THR A 39 14.72 1.32 -22.84
CA THR A 39 14.46 0.26 -21.87
C THR A 39 14.69 0.81 -20.47
N ILE A 40 13.62 1.06 -19.74
CA ILE A 40 13.65 1.56 -18.39
C ILE A 40 13.45 0.39 -17.43
N ILE A 41 14.43 0.21 -16.52
CA ILE A 41 14.33 -0.74 -15.40
C ILE A 41 14.30 0.08 -14.13
N SER A 42 13.21 -0.03 -13.39
CA SER A 42 13.11 0.56 -12.07
C SER A 42 13.76 -0.37 -11.06
N ALA A 43 14.77 0.12 -10.33
CA ALA A 43 15.60 -0.71 -9.47
C ALA A 43 15.25 -0.60 -7.98
N ASP A 44 14.31 0.28 -7.63
CA ASP A 44 13.92 0.56 -6.25
C ASP A 44 12.43 0.91 -6.20
N ASP A 45 11.61 -0.08 -6.52
CA ASP A 45 10.17 0.03 -6.38
C ASP A 45 9.69 -0.66 -5.10
N HIS A 46 8.54 -0.26 -4.62
CA HIS A 46 7.88 -0.88 -3.49
C HIS A 46 6.52 -1.43 -3.89
N ILE A 47 6.12 -2.51 -3.25
CA ILE A 47 4.80 -3.10 -3.38
C ILE A 47 4.18 -3.26 -1.99
N VAL A 48 2.89 -3.01 -1.89
CA VAL A 48 2.11 -3.37 -0.71
C VAL A 48 1.69 -4.83 -0.86
N GLU A 49 1.91 -5.64 0.15
CA GLU A 49 1.53 -7.06 0.10
C GLU A 49 0.02 -7.21 -0.08
N PRO A 50 -0.44 -7.99 -1.07
CA PRO A 50 -1.86 -8.25 -1.24
C PRO A 50 -2.50 -8.87 0.02
N PRO A 51 -3.74 -8.53 0.37
CA PRO A 51 -4.37 -9.00 1.60
C PRO A 51 -4.46 -10.53 1.72
N HIS A 52 -4.42 -11.25 0.59
CA HIS A 52 -4.49 -12.70 0.50
C HIS A 52 -3.11 -13.38 0.35
N THR A 53 -2.02 -12.65 0.59
CA THR A 53 -0.65 -13.15 0.34
C THR A 53 -0.35 -14.48 1.05
N PHE A 54 -0.89 -14.68 2.24
CA PHE A 54 -0.61 -15.87 3.04
C PHE A 54 -1.72 -16.94 2.98
N GLU A 55 -2.83 -16.67 2.31
CA GLU A 55 -3.96 -17.60 2.22
C GLU A 55 -3.56 -18.90 1.52
N GLY A 56 -3.79 -20.01 2.21
CA GLY A 56 -3.52 -21.35 1.68
C GLY A 56 -2.04 -21.67 1.43
N ARG A 57 -1.12 -20.81 1.83
CA ARG A 57 0.32 -20.99 1.54
C ARG A 57 1.12 -21.52 2.73
N LEU A 58 0.55 -21.54 3.91
CA LEU A 58 1.19 -22.11 5.09
C LEU A 58 0.73 -23.56 5.32
N PRO A 59 1.57 -24.38 5.98
CA PRO A 59 1.14 -25.70 6.45
C PRO A 59 -0.11 -25.60 7.34
N ALA A 60 -1.01 -26.56 7.27
CA ALA A 60 -2.29 -26.55 8.00
C ALA A 60 -2.13 -26.26 9.51
N LYS A 61 -1.07 -26.75 10.13
CA LYS A 61 -0.77 -26.50 11.56
C LYS A 61 -0.44 -25.04 11.90
N LEU A 62 -0.16 -24.21 10.90
CA LEU A 62 0.20 -22.79 11.04
C LEU A 62 -0.85 -21.88 10.41
N ALA A 63 -1.89 -22.43 9.78
CA ALA A 63 -2.88 -21.66 9.04
C ALA A 63 -3.58 -20.61 9.91
N ASP A 64 -3.92 -20.96 11.16
CA ASP A 64 -4.58 -20.05 12.10
C ASP A 64 -3.69 -18.89 12.57
N ARG A 65 -2.37 -19.06 12.44
CA ARG A 65 -1.35 -18.07 12.80
C ARG A 65 -0.86 -17.26 11.60
N ALA A 66 -1.36 -17.55 10.41
CA ALA A 66 -0.95 -16.82 9.22
C ALA A 66 -1.27 -15.32 9.36
N PRO A 67 -0.39 -14.43 8.88
CA PRO A 67 -0.73 -13.04 8.75
C PRO A 67 -2.00 -12.88 7.89
N LYS A 68 -2.92 -12.06 8.34
CA LYS A 68 -4.18 -11.79 7.65
C LYS A 68 -4.61 -10.35 7.84
N VAL A 69 -5.33 -9.83 6.88
CA VAL A 69 -5.96 -8.51 6.98
C VAL A 69 -7.34 -8.66 7.62
N ILE A 70 -7.64 -7.79 8.54
CA ILE A 70 -8.97 -7.66 9.13
C ILE A 70 -9.48 -6.23 8.98
N GLU A 71 -10.79 -6.07 8.84
CA GLU A 71 -11.45 -4.77 8.94
C GLU A 71 -11.80 -4.47 10.40
N LYS A 72 -11.50 -3.25 10.83
CA LYS A 72 -11.78 -2.76 12.19
C LYS A 72 -13.16 -2.10 12.26
N GLU A 73 -13.62 -1.82 13.46
CA GLU A 73 -14.92 -1.17 13.70
C GLU A 73 -15.03 0.23 13.07
N ASP A 74 -13.91 0.93 12.91
CA ASP A 74 -13.85 2.24 12.25
C ASP A 74 -13.75 2.15 10.73
N GLY A 75 -13.82 0.93 10.17
CA GLY A 75 -13.74 0.63 8.75
C GLY A 75 -12.30 0.62 8.20
N SER A 76 -11.28 0.86 8.99
CA SER A 76 -9.89 0.70 8.56
C SER A 76 -9.50 -0.77 8.48
N GLU A 77 -8.50 -1.07 7.66
CA GLU A 77 -7.92 -2.40 7.54
C GLU A 77 -6.56 -2.46 8.24
N THR A 78 -6.26 -3.59 8.84
CA THR A 78 -4.98 -3.81 9.51
C THR A 78 -4.51 -5.24 9.31
N TRP A 79 -3.20 -5.43 9.26
CA TRP A 79 -2.63 -6.76 9.35
C TRP A 79 -2.65 -7.25 10.78
N VAL A 80 -2.98 -8.52 10.95
CA VAL A 80 -2.86 -9.22 12.24
C VAL A 80 -1.96 -10.43 12.07
N TYR A 81 -0.97 -10.55 12.92
CA TYR A 81 -0.07 -11.67 12.99
C TYR A 81 0.25 -12.04 14.43
N ASP A 82 -0.02 -13.28 14.80
CA ASP A 82 0.26 -13.83 16.13
C ASP A 82 -0.27 -12.96 17.30
N GLY A 83 -1.45 -12.36 17.09
CA GLY A 83 -2.11 -11.47 18.07
C GLY A 83 -1.62 -10.01 18.05
N MET A 84 -0.65 -9.68 17.22
CA MET A 84 -0.19 -8.31 17.03
C MET A 84 -0.94 -7.65 15.86
N GLU A 85 -1.40 -6.43 16.07
CA GLU A 85 -1.90 -5.57 14.98
C GLU A 85 -0.73 -4.78 14.38
N ILE A 86 -0.68 -4.78 13.05
CA ILE A 86 0.28 -4.00 12.27
C ILE A 86 -0.56 -3.03 11.45
N PRO A 87 -0.71 -1.78 11.92
CA PRO A 87 -1.46 -0.75 11.22
C PRO A 87 -0.74 -0.31 9.94
N ASN A 88 -1.37 0.55 9.16
CA ASN A 88 -0.82 1.15 7.96
C ASN A 88 -0.61 0.17 6.80
N VAL A 89 -1.68 -0.49 6.40
CA VAL A 89 -1.66 -1.44 5.26
C VAL A 89 -1.10 -0.83 3.97
N GLY A 90 -1.26 0.47 3.76
CA GLY A 90 -0.87 1.17 2.55
C GLY A 90 0.37 2.05 2.68
N PHE A 91 0.88 2.24 3.90
CA PHE A 91 1.99 3.13 4.18
C PHE A 91 1.77 4.56 3.63
N ASN A 92 2.40 4.93 2.52
CA ASN A 92 2.19 6.20 1.81
C ASN A 92 1.80 5.99 0.34
N ALA A 93 1.11 4.91 0.02
CA ALA A 93 0.72 4.55 -1.34
C ALA A 93 -0.41 5.44 -1.88
N VAL A 94 -0.10 6.70 -2.17
CA VAL A 94 -1.05 7.74 -2.61
C VAL A 94 -0.98 8.04 -4.10
N VAL A 95 -0.24 7.26 -4.86
CA VAL A 95 -0.09 7.44 -6.31
C VAL A 95 -1.46 7.44 -7.01
N GLY A 96 -1.64 8.36 -7.95
CA GLY A 96 -2.89 8.52 -8.70
C GLY A 96 -3.96 9.33 -7.99
N ARG A 97 -3.74 9.82 -6.76
CA ARG A 97 -4.64 10.75 -6.07
C ARG A 97 -4.32 12.20 -6.43
N PRO A 98 -5.29 13.11 -6.30
CA PRO A 98 -5.00 14.54 -6.27
C PRO A 98 -4.05 14.88 -5.11
N VAL A 99 -3.14 15.83 -5.32
CA VAL A 99 -2.16 16.24 -4.30
C VAL A 99 -2.83 16.67 -2.98
N SER A 100 -4.01 17.28 -3.07
CA SER A 100 -4.82 17.68 -1.90
C SER A 100 -5.31 16.50 -1.05
N GLU A 101 -5.25 15.28 -1.59
CA GLU A 101 -5.67 14.06 -0.91
C GLU A 101 -4.48 13.20 -0.43
N TYR A 102 -3.24 13.70 -0.58
CA TYR A 102 -2.08 12.99 -0.07
C TYR A 102 -2.12 12.91 1.44
N SER A 103 -1.88 11.71 1.95
CA SER A 103 -1.78 11.42 3.38
C SER A 103 -0.77 10.29 3.56
N PHE A 104 -0.23 10.14 4.76
CA PHE A 104 0.65 9.00 5.06
C PHE A 104 -0.06 7.65 5.02
N GLU A 105 -1.40 7.66 4.88
CA GLU A 105 -2.20 6.49 5.12
C GLU A 105 -3.37 6.37 4.17
N PRO A 106 -3.24 5.52 3.16
CA PRO A 106 -4.36 4.67 2.85
C PRO A 106 -4.63 3.72 4.02
N ALA A 107 -5.81 3.87 4.65
CA ALA A 107 -6.23 3.00 5.73
C ALA A 107 -6.85 1.69 5.22
N ARG A 108 -7.08 1.59 3.92
CA ARG A 108 -7.73 0.47 3.24
C ARG A 108 -7.08 0.17 1.90
N PHE A 109 -7.18 -1.07 1.45
CA PHE A 109 -6.68 -1.47 0.13
C PHE A 109 -7.42 -0.79 -1.02
N ASP A 110 -8.72 -0.49 -0.87
CA ASP A 110 -9.51 0.22 -1.89
C ASP A 110 -9.23 1.73 -1.93
N GLU A 111 -8.52 2.26 -0.96
CA GLU A 111 -8.00 3.63 -0.96
C GLU A 111 -6.66 3.76 -1.69
N MET A 112 -6.05 2.68 -2.11
CA MET A 112 -4.81 2.65 -2.89
C MET A 112 -5.10 2.40 -4.37
N ARG A 113 -4.26 2.97 -5.25
CA ARG A 113 -4.24 2.55 -6.65
C ARG A 113 -3.97 1.04 -6.72
N ARG A 114 -4.79 0.33 -7.48
CA ARG A 114 -4.75 -1.14 -7.50
C ARG A 114 -3.37 -1.71 -7.84
N GLY A 115 -2.60 -1.04 -8.71
CA GLY A 115 -1.22 -1.43 -9.03
C GLY A 115 -0.23 -1.34 -7.87
N ALA A 116 -0.63 -0.78 -6.71
CA ALA A 116 0.20 -0.81 -5.52
C ALA A 116 0.29 -2.21 -4.88
N TRP A 117 -0.75 -3.06 -5.06
CA TRP A 117 -0.87 -4.36 -4.39
C TRP A 117 -1.36 -5.52 -5.29
N ASP A 118 -1.86 -5.25 -6.49
CA ASP A 118 -2.30 -6.27 -7.45
C ASP A 118 -1.29 -6.34 -8.60
N ILE A 119 -0.70 -7.51 -8.82
CA ILE A 119 0.37 -7.68 -9.81
C ILE A 119 -0.10 -7.42 -11.25
N ASN A 120 -1.33 -7.78 -11.60
CA ASN A 120 -1.83 -7.57 -12.95
C ASN A 120 -2.08 -6.06 -13.22
N ALA A 121 -2.64 -5.36 -12.23
CA ALA A 121 -2.79 -3.92 -12.30
C ALA A 121 -1.41 -3.22 -12.30
N ARG A 122 -0.44 -3.74 -11.55
CA ARG A 122 0.95 -3.24 -11.55
C ARG A 122 1.58 -3.31 -12.93
N VAL A 123 1.43 -4.42 -13.64
CA VAL A 123 1.96 -4.56 -15.01
C VAL A 123 1.31 -3.55 -15.94
N ALA A 124 0.00 -3.32 -15.82
CA ALA A 124 -0.69 -2.29 -16.60
C ALA A 124 -0.15 -0.88 -16.28
N ASP A 125 0.11 -0.58 -15.01
CA ASP A 125 0.72 0.69 -14.58
C ASP A 125 2.15 0.86 -15.11
N MET A 126 2.94 -0.19 -15.13
CA MET A 126 4.27 -0.19 -15.74
C MET A 126 4.19 0.12 -17.23
N ASP A 127 3.21 -0.46 -17.93
CA ASP A 127 2.97 -0.18 -19.35
C ASP A 127 2.57 1.27 -19.59
N LEU A 128 1.72 1.86 -18.74
CA LEU A 128 1.36 3.27 -18.82
C LEU A 128 2.58 4.18 -18.67
N ASN A 129 3.50 3.83 -17.77
CA ASN A 129 4.69 4.62 -17.48
C ASN A 129 5.89 4.30 -18.39
N GLY A 130 5.76 3.33 -19.30
CA GLY A 130 6.87 2.94 -20.18
C GLY A 130 7.97 2.14 -19.49
N ILE A 131 7.73 1.59 -18.30
CA ILE A 131 8.68 0.77 -17.54
C ILE A 131 8.68 -0.64 -18.11
N TYR A 132 9.86 -1.17 -18.42
CA TYR A 132 10.02 -2.52 -18.95
C TYR A 132 10.09 -3.58 -17.86
N ALA A 133 10.82 -3.31 -16.79
CA ALA A 133 10.97 -4.22 -15.66
C ALA A 133 11.13 -3.41 -14.36
N SER A 134 10.81 -4.04 -13.23
CA SER A 134 10.87 -3.41 -11.93
C SER A 134 11.37 -4.43 -10.89
N VAL A 135 12.28 -3.99 -10.03
CA VAL A 135 12.69 -4.71 -8.82
C VAL A 135 11.87 -4.14 -7.69
N ASN A 136 11.03 -4.98 -7.10
CA ASN A 136 10.10 -4.57 -6.06
C ASN A 136 10.56 -5.05 -4.69
N PHE A 137 10.60 -4.12 -3.75
CA PHE A 137 10.83 -4.41 -2.34
C PHE A 137 9.47 -4.50 -1.63
N PRO A 138 9.31 -5.45 -0.71
CA PRO A 138 8.12 -5.54 0.11
C PRO A 138 8.05 -4.36 1.07
N SER A 139 6.83 -4.04 1.56
CA SER A 139 6.63 -2.87 2.40
C SER A 139 7.00 -3.15 3.86
N PHE A 140 6.33 -4.07 4.51
CA PHE A 140 6.41 -4.20 5.96
C PHE A 140 6.53 -5.64 6.48
N LEU A 141 5.87 -6.58 5.84
CA LEU A 141 5.72 -7.96 6.32
C LEU A 141 7.00 -8.83 6.34
N PRO A 142 8.03 -8.59 5.55
CA PRO A 142 9.25 -9.40 5.58
C PRO A 142 10.19 -9.12 6.74
N GLY A 143 9.84 -8.22 7.62
CA GLY A 143 10.61 -7.94 8.84
C GLY A 143 10.36 -8.92 10.00
N PHE A 144 9.60 -10.03 9.75
CA PHE A 144 9.25 -11.03 10.75
C PHE A 144 10.05 -12.32 10.58
#